data_ff1f3a82c6d2ba6531819e804f4102ee
#
_entry.id   ff1f3a82c6d2ba6531819e804f4102ee
#
_cell.length_a   1.000
_cell.length_b   1.000
_cell.length_c   1.000
_cell.angle_alpha   90.00
_cell.angle_beta   90.00
_cell.angle_gamma   90.00
#
_symmetry.space_group_name_H-M   'P 1'
#
loop_
_entity.id
_entity.type
_entity.pdbx_description
1 polymer ?
#
loop_
_entity_poly.entity_id
_entity_poly.type
_entity_poly.pdbx_seq_one_letter_code
_entity_poly.pdbx_strand_id
1 'polypeptide(L)'
;MYDNDIRILNVEWKKFREMRIIMKKLRRDEPCWCGSGKNYGECHADFDRKIETFRKKFHKVPPRSIIKNEYQLEKMRESAKINIAVLDYVGEHIKAGMTTEEIDQMVYEKTTAMGGIPAPLNYEGFPKSVCTSINNEVCHGIPSSNIKLVDGDIINVDCSTILDGYFSDSSRMYCIGNVSPENKKLVDVAKECVELGLKQVKPWGHLGDVAQAINDHARANGYSVVRDVGGHGIGLEFHETPFVSYVIKKGTGMVMAPGMVFTIEPMINMGVPDIFVDEDNGWTIYTDDDEPSAQWEIMVLVTDTCLLYTSDAADDKA
;
A
#
# COMPACT_ATOMS: atom_id res chain seq x y z
N MET A 1 -27.38 21.36 3.48
CA MET A 1 -27.02 21.57 2.07
C MET A 1 -25.66 20.90 1.91
N TYR A 2 -25.63 19.57 2.08
CA TYR A 2 -24.43 18.72 2.05
C TYR A 2 -24.72 17.56 1.10
N ASP A 3 -24.51 17.76 -0.22
CA ASP A 3 -24.86 16.68 -1.16
C ASP A 3 -24.06 16.69 -2.47
N ASN A 4 -22.84 17.23 -2.51
CA ASN A 4 -22.11 17.32 -3.78
C ASN A 4 -20.66 16.77 -3.80
N ASP A 5 -20.00 16.43 -2.69
CA ASP A 5 -18.54 16.19 -2.73
C ASP A 5 -18.09 14.72 -2.59
N ILE A 6 -19.05 13.78 -2.55
CA ILE A 6 -18.75 12.33 -2.66
C ILE A 6 -18.70 11.87 -4.14
N ARG A 7 -18.70 12.75 -5.11
CA ARG A 7 -18.84 12.37 -6.53
C ARG A 7 -17.57 11.83 -7.18
N ILE A 8 -16.40 12.21 -6.74
CA ILE A 8 -15.14 11.76 -7.36
C ILE A 8 -14.83 10.30 -6.99
N LEU A 9 -15.02 9.92 -5.74
CA LEU A 9 -14.87 8.52 -5.31
C LEU A 9 -15.99 7.59 -5.81
N ASN A 10 -17.16 8.13 -6.19
CA ASN A 10 -18.31 7.34 -6.64
C ASN A 10 -18.35 7.01 -8.15
N VAL A 11 -17.54 7.66 -8.99
CA VAL A 11 -17.59 7.44 -10.44
C VAL A 11 -16.91 6.14 -10.84
N GLU A 12 -15.82 5.75 -10.17
CA GLU A 12 -15.16 4.47 -10.45
C GLU A 12 -15.91 3.27 -9.88
N TRP A 13 -16.52 3.39 -8.69
CA TRP A 13 -17.31 2.31 -8.09
C TRP A 13 -18.53 1.88 -8.89
N LYS A 14 -19.10 2.74 -9.76
CA LYS A 14 -20.19 2.37 -10.66
C LYS A 14 -19.76 1.50 -11.83
N LYS A 15 -18.54 1.68 -12.35
CA LYS A 15 -17.98 0.82 -13.41
C LYS A 15 -17.71 -0.62 -12.94
N PHE A 16 -17.40 -0.81 -11.66
CA PHE A 16 -17.14 -2.14 -11.09
C PHE A 16 -18.41 -2.97 -10.79
N ARG A 17 -19.59 -2.38 -10.83
CA ARG A 17 -20.85 -3.08 -10.46
C ARG A 17 -21.43 -3.97 -11.55
N GLU A 18 -20.99 -3.89 -12.79
CA GLU A 18 -21.65 -4.58 -13.93
C GLU A 18 -20.83 -5.65 -14.64
N MET A 19 -19.57 -5.89 -14.28
CA MET A 19 -18.85 -7.02 -14.84
C MET A 19 -19.06 -8.31 -14.00
N ARG A 20 -20.22 -8.95 -14.13
CA ARG A 20 -20.28 -10.41 -14.02
C ARG A 20 -19.48 -10.97 -15.20
N ILE A 21 -18.15 -10.96 -15.09
CA ILE A 21 -17.30 -11.76 -15.98
C ILE A 21 -17.63 -13.22 -15.64
N ILE A 22 -18.51 -13.82 -16.43
CA ILE A 22 -18.65 -15.27 -16.47
C ILE A 22 -17.27 -15.76 -16.90
N MET A 23 -16.45 -16.17 -15.93
CA MET A 23 -15.11 -16.70 -16.21
C MET A 23 -15.27 -17.86 -17.19
N LYS A 24 -14.71 -17.73 -18.39
CA LYS A 24 -14.72 -18.82 -19.38
C LYS A 24 -14.18 -20.07 -18.69
N LYS A 25 -14.97 -21.13 -18.65
CA LYS A 25 -14.53 -22.42 -18.11
C LYS A 25 -13.55 -23.03 -19.09
N LEU A 26 -12.26 -23.02 -18.72
CA LEU A 26 -11.20 -23.63 -19.53
C LEU A 26 -11.23 -25.15 -19.40
N ARG A 27 -10.90 -25.87 -20.49
CA ARG A 27 -10.59 -27.31 -20.47
C ARG A 27 -9.16 -27.50 -19.97
N ARG A 28 -8.85 -28.66 -19.41
CA ARG A 28 -7.54 -28.93 -18.81
C ARG A 28 -6.37 -28.87 -19.82
N ASP A 29 -6.64 -29.11 -21.10
CA ASP A 29 -5.69 -29.08 -22.22
C ASP A 29 -5.56 -27.71 -22.90
N GLU A 30 -6.38 -26.69 -22.52
CA GLU A 30 -6.24 -25.35 -23.05
C GLU A 30 -5.09 -24.58 -22.37
N PRO A 31 -4.47 -23.58 -23.04
CA PRO A 31 -3.48 -22.70 -22.42
C PRO A 31 -4.02 -22.04 -21.14
N CYS A 32 -3.19 -21.96 -20.10
CA CYS A 32 -3.60 -21.36 -18.86
C CYS A 32 -3.83 -19.86 -19.01
N TRP A 33 -4.85 -19.35 -18.34
CA TRP A 33 -5.23 -17.93 -18.36
C TRP A 33 -4.13 -16.98 -17.83
N CYS A 34 -3.15 -17.49 -17.05
CA CYS A 34 -2.06 -16.68 -16.50
C CYS A 34 -0.94 -16.35 -17.50
N GLY A 35 -1.01 -16.85 -18.73
CA GLY A 35 0.01 -16.61 -19.76
C GLY A 35 1.34 -17.34 -19.56
N SER A 36 1.41 -18.31 -18.64
CA SER A 36 2.65 -19.09 -18.35
C SER A 36 3.09 -20.02 -19.46
N GLY A 37 2.29 -20.22 -20.51
CA GLY A 37 2.52 -21.22 -21.58
C GLY A 37 2.19 -22.66 -21.16
N LYS A 38 1.88 -22.93 -19.90
CA LYS A 38 1.47 -24.25 -19.41
C LYS A 38 0.00 -24.52 -19.71
N ASN A 39 -0.40 -25.81 -19.77
CA ASN A 39 -1.79 -26.20 -19.84
C ASN A 39 -2.51 -25.84 -18.53
N TYR A 40 -3.79 -25.41 -18.64
CA TYR A 40 -4.60 -25.03 -17.49
C TYR A 40 -4.68 -26.13 -16.42
N GLY A 41 -4.80 -27.40 -16.86
CA GLY A 41 -4.88 -28.55 -15.96
C GLY A 41 -3.66 -28.77 -15.07
N GLU A 42 -2.48 -28.33 -15.53
CA GLU A 42 -1.20 -28.43 -14.83
C GLU A 42 -0.80 -27.14 -14.09
N CYS A 43 -1.53 -26.06 -14.34
CA CYS A 43 -1.21 -24.73 -13.81
C CYS A 43 -2.24 -24.27 -12.77
N HIS A 44 -3.39 -23.75 -13.21
CA HIS A 44 -4.35 -23.09 -12.31
C HIS A 44 -5.69 -23.82 -12.14
N ALA A 45 -5.85 -25.04 -12.63
CA ALA A 45 -7.12 -25.77 -12.47
C ALA A 45 -7.47 -26.03 -10.99
N ASP A 46 -6.48 -26.38 -10.18
CA ASP A 46 -6.68 -26.65 -8.74
C ASP A 46 -6.85 -25.35 -7.95
N PHE A 47 -6.14 -24.29 -8.34
CA PHE A 47 -6.34 -22.94 -7.82
C PHE A 47 -7.79 -22.46 -8.05
N ASP A 48 -8.27 -22.51 -9.28
CA ASP A 48 -9.65 -22.11 -9.62
C ASP A 48 -10.69 -22.97 -8.89
N ARG A 49 -10.41 -24.26 -8.71
CA ARG A 49 -11.26 -25.15 -7.91
C ARG A 49 -11.30 -24.71 -6.46
N LYS A 50 -10.18 -24.29 -5.89
CA LYS A 50 -10.09 -23.77 -4.53
C LYS A 50 -10.87 -22.45 -4.40
N ILE A 51 -10.68 -21.52 -5.32
CA ILE A 51 -11.46 -20.26 -5.41
C ILE A 51 -12.96 -20.56 -5.43
N GLU A 52 -13.39 -21.53 -6.25
CA GLU A 52 -14.80 -21.89 -6.35
C GLU A 52 -15.38 -22.46 -5.02
N THR A 53 -14.57 -23.13 -4.20
CA THR A 53 -15.02 -23.59 -2.88
C THR A 53 -15.31 -22.42 -1.93
N PHE A 54 -14.52 -21.35 -1.99
CA PHE A 54 -14.76 -20.12 -1.22
C PHE A 54 -15.99 -19.37 -1.75
N ARG A 55 -16.11 -19.24 -3.09
CA ARG A 55 -17.27 -18.58 -3.72
C ARG A 55 -18.59 -19.24 -3.35
N LYS A 56 -18.64 -20.57 -3.34
CA LYS A 56 -19.84 -21.33 -2.90
C LYS A 56 -20.21 -21.11 -1.44
N LYS A 57 -19.23 -20.71 -0.62
CA LYS A 57 -19.45 -20.34 0.77
C LYS A 57 -19.69 -18.83 0.96
N PHE A 58 -19.94 -18.10 -0.13
CA PHE A 58 -20.19 -16.66 -0.16
C PHE A 58 -19.04 -15.78 0.33
N HIS A 59 -17.80 -16.26 0.31
CA HIS A 59 -16.64 -15.42 0.53
C HIS A 59 -16.36 -14.54 -0.68
N LYS A 60 -15.85 -13.32 -0.45
CA LYS A 60 -15.30 -12.46 -1.50
C LYS A 60 -13.99 -13.05 -1.98
N VAL A 61 -13.89 -13.40 -3.26
CA VAL A 61 -12.71 -14.04 -3.84
C VAL A 61 -12.06 -13.13 -4.87
N PRO A 62 -10.73 -13.21 -5.06
CA PRO A 62 -10.02 -12.40 -6.06
C PRO A 62 -10.43 -12.79 -7.49
N PRO A 63 -10.54 -11.81 -8.41
CA PRO A 63 -10.61 -12.08 -9.83
C PRO A 63 -9.24 -12.55 -10.36
N ARG A 64 -9.22 -13.28 -11.49
CA ARG A 64 -7.96 -13.73 -12.10
C ARG A 64 -7.02 -12.60 -12.50
N SER A 65 -7.56 -11.42 -12.82
CA SER A 65 -6.78 -10.26 -13.25
C SER A 65 -5.78 -9.74 -12.23
N ILE A 66 -6.01 -9.97 -10.93
CA ILE A 66 -5.10 -9.53 -9.87
C ILE A 66 -4.12 -10.62 -9.43
N ILE A 67 -4.19 -11.81 -10.02
CA ILE A 67 -3.24 -12.91 -9.75
C ILE A 67 -2.08 -12.77 -10.72
N LYS A 68 -0.90 -12.45 -10.19
CA LYS A 68 0.32 -12.24 -10.96
C LYS A 68 0.98 -13.58 -11.29
N ASN A 69 1.55 -13.68 -12.48
CA ASN A 69 2.40 -14.82 -12.86
C ASN A 69 3.86 -14.56 -12.45
N GLU A 70 4.71 -15.61 -12.50
CA GLU A 70 6.12 -15.52 -12.09
C GLU A 70 6.92 -14.44 -12.82
N TYR A 71 6.67 -14.22 -14.11
CA TYR A 71 7.34 -13.17 -14.88
C TYR A 71 6.98 -11.77 -14.34
N GLN A 72 5.69 -11.53 -14.09
CA GLN A 72 5.21 -10.27 -13.52
C GLN A 72 5.77 -10.04 -12.12
N LEU A 73 5.77 -11.09 -11.28
CA LEU A 73 6.33 -11.03 -9.94
C LEU A 73 7.82 -10.70 -9.93
N GLU A 74 8.60 -11.28 -10.86
CA GLU A 74 10.03 -10.95 -10.95
C GLU A 74 10.25 -9.49 -11.34
N LYS A 75 9.47 -8.97 -12.32
CA LYS A 75 9.53 -7.56 -12.70
C LYS A 75 9.13 -6.61 -11.56
N MET A 76 8.15 -6.98 -10.77
CA MET A 76 7.78 -6.22 -9.57
C MET A 76 8.90 -6.24 -8.52
N ARG A 77 9.61 -7.36 -8.33
CA ARG A 77 10.79 -7.42 -7.45
C ARG A 77 11.92 -6.51 -7.93
N GLU A 78 12.15 -6.45 -9.25
CA GLU A 78 13.13 -5.52 -9.83
C GLU A 78 12.76 -4.05 -9.52
N SER A 79 11.49 -3.69 -9.68
CA SER A 79 10.97 -2.36 -9.32
C SER A 79 11.13 -2.08 -7.82
N ALA A 80 10.78 -3.05 -6.96
CA ALA A 80 10.86 -2.93 -5.51
C ALA A 80 12.30 -2.70 -5.01
N LYS A 81 13.32 -3.28 -5.66
CA LYS A 81 14.73 -3.02 -5.32
C LYS A 81 15.10 -1.56 -5.52
N ILE A 82 14.58 -0.91 -6.57
CA ILE A 82 14.80 0.52 -6.78
C ILE A 82 14.11 1.31 -5.67
N ASN A 83 12.85 1.01 -5.38
CA ASN A 83 12.06 1.69 -4.36
C ASN A 83 12.75 1.65 -2.98
N ILE A 84 13.19 0.46 -2.55
CA ILE A 84 13.91 0.28 -1.28
C ILE A 84 15.20 1.10 -1.28
N ALA A 85 16.00 1.04 -2.35
CA ALA A 85 17.25 1.79 -2.45
C ALA A 85 17.03 3.32 -2.42
N VAL A 86 15.89 3.79 -2.90
CA VAL A 86 15.51 5.22 -2.82
C VAL A 86 15.19 5.58 -1.37
N LEU A 87 14.38 4.79 -0.67
CA LEU A 87 14.05 5.02 0.74
C LEU A 87 15.29 4.94 1.65
N ASP A 88 16.20 3.99 1.39
CA ASP A 88 17.50 3.91 2.09
C ASP A 88 18.31 5.20 1.88
N TYR A 89 18.38 5.66 0.64
CA TYR A 89 19.11 6.90 0.29
C TYR A 89 18.48 8.13 0.97
N VAL A 90 17.15 8.22 1.02
CA VAL A 90 16.47 9.28 1.77
C VAL A 90 16.83 9.20 3.25
N GLY A 91 16.80 8.01 3.85
CA GLY A 91 17.12 7.80 5.27
C GLY A 91 18.55 8.21 5.65
N GLU A 92 19.51 8.07 4.72
CA GLU A 92 20.91 8.51 4.92
C GLU A 92 21.09 10.04 4.88
N HIS A 93 20.15 10.78 4.26
CA HIS A 93 20.33 12.20 3.95
C HIS A 93 19.33 13.13 4.63
N ILE A 94 18.13 12.62 4.98
CA ILE A 94 17.04 13.41 5.56
C ILE A 94 17.46 14.00 6.93
N LYS A 95 17.21 15.30 7.12
CA LYS A 95 17.59 16.02 8.36
C LYS A 95 16.81 17.31 8.53
N ALA A 96 16.81 17.85 9.73
CA ALA A 96 16.30 19.20 10.00
C ALA A 96 16.97 20.26 9.09
N GLY A 97 16.17 21.20 8.63
CA GLY A 97 16.57 22.27 7.73
C GLY A 97 16.35 21.98 6.26
N MET A 98 16.16 20.71 5.86
CA MET A 98 15.76 20.37 4.49
C MET A 98 14.31 20.76 4.23
N THR A 99 14.02 21.16 3.00
CA THR A 99 12.65 21.32 2.50
C THR A 99 12.12 19.99 1.98
N THR A 100 10.79 19.82 1.97
CA THR A 100 10.18 18.64 1.35
C THR A 100 10.39 18.59 -0.16
N GLU A 101 10.59 19.75 -0.82
CA GLU A 101 11.03 19.85 -2.22
C GLU A 101 12.41 19.22 -2.47
N GLU A 102 13.36 19.42 -1.54
CA GLU A 102 14.68 18.77 -1.63
C GLU A 102 14.59 17.25 -1.49
N ILE A 103 13.62 16.74 -0.71
CA ILE A 103 13.32 15.30 -0.61
C ILE A 103 12.74 14.80 -1.94
N ASP A 104 11.78 15.52 -2.53
CA ASP A 104 11.21 15.19 -3.85
C ASP A 104 12.29 15.09 -4.91
N GLN A 105 13.21 16.07 -4.95
CA GLN A 105 14.31 16.06 -5.89
C GLN A 105 15.25 14.86 -5.68
N MET A 106 15.60 14.53 -4.43
CA MET A 106 16.40 13.34 -4.11
C MET A 106 15.73 12.06 -4.61
N VAL A 107 14.44 11.91 -4.36
CA VAL A 107 13.66 10.73 -4.81
C VAL A 107 13.64 10.66 -6.33
N TYR A 108 13.34 11.77 -7.01
CA TYR A 108 13.33 11.83 -8.47
C TYR A 108 14.68 11.44 -9.08
N GLU A 109 15.76 12.08 -8.62
CA GLU A 109 17.11 11.85 -9.15
C GLU A 109 17.59 10.41 -8.89
N LYS A 110 17.35 9.89 -7.68
CA LYS A 110 17.77 8.53 -7.33
C LYS A 110 16.99 7.48 -8.09
N THR A 111 15.66 7.62 -8.20
CA THR A 111 14.79 6.70 -8.94
C THR A 111 15.18 6.66 -10.42
N THR A 112 15.34 7.84 -11.05
CA THR A 112 15.68 7.94 -12.48
C THR A 112 17.10 7.48 -12.78
N ALA A 113 18.06 7.74 -11.89
CA ALA A 113 19.44 7.25 -12.02
C ALA A 113 19.51 5.70 -11.99
N MET A 114 18.56 5.03 -11.33
CA MET A 114 18.44 3.58 -11.31
C MET A 114 17.57 3.02 -12.45
N GLY A 115 17.07 3.87 -13.34
CA GLY A 115 16.24 3.49 -14.50
C GLY A 115 14.74 3.35 -14.21
N GLY A 116 14.31 3.67 -13.00
CA GLY A 116 12.90 3.73 -12.62
C GLY A 116 12.23 5.06 -12.98
N ILE A 117 10.92 5.10 -12.84
CA ILE A 117 10.09 6.30 -12.96
C ILE A 117 9.32 6.45 -11.65
N PRO A 118 9.34 7.63 -10.98
CA PRO A 118 8.47 7.85 -9.82
C PRO A 118 6.99 7.73 -10.21
N ALA A 119 6.28 6.81 -9.60
CA ALA A 119 4.90 6.52 -9.97
C ALA A 119 3.91 7.64 -9.62
N PRO A 120 4.08 8.41 -8.52
CA PRO A 120 3.16 9.49 -8.20
C PRO A 120 3.20 10.65 -9.19
N LEU A 121 4.32 10.87 -9.89
CA LEU A 121 4.51 12.03 -10.76
C LEU A 121 3.49 12.04 -11.92
N ASN A 122 2.61 13.03 -11.91
CA ASN A 122 1.49 13.20 -12.85
C ASN A 122 0.38 12.13 -12.74
N TYR A 123 0.44 11.24 -11.73
CA TYR A 123 -0.66 10.31 -11.48
C TYR A 123 -1.91 11.09 -11.02
N GLU A 124 -2.99 11.00 -11.80
CA GLU A 124 -4.25 11.74 -11.57
C GLU A 124 -4.07 13.25 -11.32
N GLY A 125 -2.94 13.82 -11.77
CA GLY A 125 -2.61 15.23 -11.60
C GLY A 125 -1.74 15.54 -10.36
N PHE A 126 -1.28 14.55 -9.60
CA PHE A 126 -0.32 14.77 -8.52
C PHE A 126 0.99 15.36 -9.06
N PRO A 127 1.50 16.47 -8.49
CA PRO A 127 2.54 17.25 -9.16
C PRO A 127 3.99 16.84 -8.83
N LYS A 128 4.21 15.85 -7.97
CA LYS A 128 5.50 15.50 -7.39
C LYS A 128 5.85 14.02 -7.53
N SER A 129 7.09 13.68 -7.24
CA SER A 129 7.65 12.33 -7.41
C SER A 129 7.46 11.43 -6.19
N VAL A 130 7.04 12.00 -5.08
CA VAL A 130 6.92 11.36 -3.77
C VAL A 130 5.86 12.07 -2.95
N CYS A 131 5.20 11.38 -2.03
CA CYS A 131 4.43 12.05 -0.99
C CYS A 131 5.28 12.26 0.26
N THR A 132 5.15 13.43 0.89
CA THR A 132 5.85 13.78 2.14
C THR A 132 4.82 14.31 3.13
N SER A 133 4.50 13.52 4.16
CA SER A 133 3.45 13.84 5.12
C SER A 133 4.05 14.07 6.51
N ILE A 134 3.92 15.29 7.05
CA ILE A 134 4.59 15.74 8.27
C ILE A 134 3.57 15.85 9.41
N ASN A 135 3.89 15.31 10.57
CA ASN A 135 3.14 15.43 11.83
C ASN A 135 1.65 15.03 11.68
N ASN A 136 0.73 15.99 11.55
CA ASN A 136 -0.71 15.77 11.39
C ASN A 136 -1.17 15.54 9.94
N GLU A 137 -0.25 15.57 8.97
CA GLU A 137 -0.52 15.09 7.62
C GLU A 137 -0.57 13.56 7.63
N VAL A 138 -1.71 13.00 7.31
CA VAL A 138 -1.97 11.56 7.34
C VAL A 138 -1.30 10.84 6.16
N CYS A 139 -1.51 11.37 4.95
CA CYS A 139 -0.90 10.89 3.70
C CYS A 139 -1.03 11.92 2.57
N HIS A 140 -0.43 11.64 1.42
CA HIS A 140 -0.47 12.43 0.19
C HIS A 140 0.01 13.88 0.34
N GLY A 141 0.85 14.18 1.33
CA GLY A 141 1.46 15.50 1.47
C GLY A 141 2.28 15.87 0.22
N ILE A 142 2.04 17.06 -0.32
CA ILE A 142 2.72 17.55 -1.54
C ILE A 142 4.04 18.23 -1.17
N PRO A 143 5.20 17.74 -1.64
CA PRO A 143 6.48 18.39 -1.45
C PRO A 143 6.51 19.87 -1.88
N SER A 144 7.09 20.74 -1.03
CA SER A 144 7.13 22.17 -1.25
C SER A 144 8.44 22.79 -0.75
N SER A 145 8.94 23.79 -1.48
CA SER A 145 10.07 24.62 -1.05
C SER A 145 9.76 25.52 0.17
N ASN A 146 8.49 25.67 0.48
CA ASN A 146 8.03 26.47 1.63
C ASN A 146 7.90 25.66 2.92
N ILE A 147 7.92 24.32 2.84
CA ILE A 147 7.81 23.43 3.98
C ILE A 147 9.20 22.91 4.33
N LYS A 148 9.69 23.25 5.50
CA LYS A 148 11.03 22.93 5.98
C LYS A 148 10.95 22.07 7.24
N LEU A 149 11.64 20.93 7.23
CA LEU A 149 11.75 20.06 8.39
C LEU A 149 12.45 20.75 9.56
N VAL A 150 11.89 20.62 10.75
CA VAL A 150 12.46 21.13 11.98
C VAL A 150 12.78 20.00 12.97
N ASP A 151 13.59 20.32 13.98
CA ASP A 151 13.90 19.39 15.06
C ASP A 151 12.61 19.04 15.83
N GLY A 152 12.30 17.76 15.95
CA GLY A 152 11.08 17.25 16.57
C GLY A 152 10.00 16.76 15.60
N ASP A 153 10.10 17.01 14.29
CA ASP A 153 9.15 16.51 13.31
C ASP A 153 9.22 14.98 13.16
N ILE A 154 8.08 14.39 12.87
CA ILE A 154 7.97 13.05 12.26
C ILE A 154 7.47 13.24 10.83
N ILE A 155 8.03 12.50 9.88
CA ILE A 155 7.64 12.60 8.47
C ILE A 155 7.53 11.20 7.86
N ASN A 156 6.42 10.96 7.16
CA ASN A 156 6.31 9.85 6.22
C ASN A 156 6.89 10.28 4.86
N VAL A 157 7.72 9.44 4.27
CA VAL A 157 8.15 9.56 2.88
C VAL A 157 7.68 8.32 2.15
N ASP A 158 6.78 8.53 1.21
CA ASP A 158 6.06 7.49 0.48
C ASP A 158 6.51 7.47 -0.97
N CYS A 159 7.28 6.43 -1.30
CA CYS A 159 7.92 6.25 -2.59
C CYS A 159 7.27 5.11 -3.37
N SER A 160 6.83 5.40 -4.58
CA SER A 160 6.36 4.39 -5.50
C SER A 160 7.16 4.46 -6.81
N THR A 161 7.50 3.30 -7.37
CA THR A 161 8.39 3.19 -8.53
C THR A 161 7.76 2.39 -9.65
N ILE A 162 7.93 2.84 -10.89
CA ILE A 162 7.63 2.07 -12.11
C ILE A 162 8.93 1.63 -12.74
N LEU A 163 9.08 0.34 -13.02
CA LEU A 163 10.16 -0.20 -13.85
C LEU A 163 9.56 -1.13 -14.92
N ASP A 164 9.84 -0.86 -16.19
CA ASP A 164 9.31 -1.66 -17.32
C ASP A 164 7.78 -1.82 -17.31
N GLY A 165 7.04 -0.86 -16.74
CA GLY A 165 5.59 -0.91 -16.60
C GLY A 165 5.07 -1.70 -15.39
N TYR A 166 5.95 -2.09 -14.45
CA TYR A 166 5.59 -2.77 -13.21
C TYR A 166 5.80 -1.87 -12.01
N PHE A 167 4.82 -1.84 -11.11
CA PHE A 167 4.79 -0.95 -9.96
C PHE A 167 5.31 -1.61 -8.70
N SER A 168 5.96 -0.81 -7.86
CA SER A 168 6.26 -1.13 -6.46
C SER A 168 5.99 0.07 -5.57
N ASP A 169 5.66 -0.18 -4.32
CA ASP A 169 5.23 0.81 -3.35
C ASP A 169 5.72 0.49 -1.95
N SER A 170 6.19 1.50 -1.24
CA SER A 170 6.49 1.42 0.19
C SER A 170 6.79 2.78 0.78
N SER A 171 6.50 2.95 2.06
CA SER A 171 6.79 4.18 2.77
C SER A 171 7.51 3.94 4.10
N ARG A 172 8.22 4.97 4.57
CA ARG A 172 8.90 4.95 5.86
C ARG A 172 8.66 6.24 6.63
N MET A 173 8.59 6.08 7.97
CA MET A 173 8.65 7.21 8.88
C MET A 173 10.09 7.55 9.23
N TYR A 174 10.38 8.84 9.27
CA TYR A 174 11.64 9.38 9.76
C TYR A 174 11.41 10.33 10.92
N CYS A 175 12.18 10.15 11.98
CA CYS A 175 12.20 11.05 13.14
C CYS A 175 13.30 12.09 12.93
N ILE A 176 12.96 13.37 12.95
CA ILE A 176 13.88 14.46 12.65
C ILE A 176 14.43 15.05 13.95
N GLY A 177 15.70 14.74 14.23
CA GLY A 177 16.37 15.23 15.45
C GLY A 177 15.76 14.70 16.75
N ASN A 178 15.38 15.59 17.66
CA ASN A 178 14.89 15.25 19.00
C ASN A 178 13.35 15.18 19.02
N VAL A 179 12.80 14.09 18.56
CA VAL A 179 11.35 13.84 18.53
C VAL A 179 10.85 13.52 19.94
N SER A 180 9.65 14.00 20.29
CA SER A 180 9.02 13.71 21.57
C SER A 180 8.83 12.21 21.80
N PRO A 181 8.84 11.72 23.06
CA PRO A 181 8.58 10.32 23.35
C PRO A 181 7.22 9.83 22.85
N GLU A 182 6.22 10.70 22.83
CA GLU A 182 4.85 10.44 22.37
C GLU A 182 4.84 10.20 20.85
N ASN A 183 5.44 11.09 20.08
CA ASN A 183 5.55 10.96 18.63
C ASN A 183 6.41 9.74 18.23
N LYS A 184 7.53 9.54 18.95
CA LYS A 184 8.35 8.34 18.72
C LYS A 184 7.56 7.07 18.97
N LYS A 185 6.78 6.99 20.06
CA LYS A 185 5.91 5.86 20.35
C LYS A 185 4.87 5.65 19.24
N LEU A 186 4.27 6.72 18.70
CA LEU A 186 3.33 6.63 17.58
C LEU A 186 3.99 5.99 16.36
N VAL A 187 5.18 6.46 15.97
CA VAL A 187 5.96 5.92 14.85
C VAL A 187 6.29 4.44 15.05
N ASP A 188 6.74 4.07 16.26
CA ASP A 188 7.07 2.67 16.59
C ASP A 188 5.82 1.78 16.53
N VAL A 189 4.69 2.20 17.09
CA VAL A 189 3.41 1.45 17.05
C VAL A 189 2.86 1.33 15.62
N ALA A 190 2.99 2.37 14.79
CA ALA A 190 2.60 2.28 13.39
C ALA A 190 3.42 1.22 12.63
N LYS A 191 4.73 1.14 12.88
CA LYS A 191 5.58 0.06 12.34
C LYS A 191 5.15 -1.32 12.85
N GLU A 192 4.93 -1.46 14.15
CA GLU A 192 4.45 -2.71 14.75
C GLU A 192 3.11 -3.16 14.17
N CYS A 193 2.20 -2.23 13.84
CA CYS A 193 0.94 -2.52 13.17
C CYS A 193 1.18 -3.20 11.81
N VAL A 194 2.09 -2.69 10.99
CA VAL A 194 2.47 -3.31 9.72
C VAL A 194 3.04 -4.71 9.92
N GLU A 195 3.98 -4.88 10.86
CA GLU A 195 4.59 -6.17 11.17
C GLU A 195 3.58 -7.22 11.67
N LEU A 196 2.62 -6.79 12.50
CA LEU A 196 1.55 -7.67 13.00
C LEU A 196 0.55 -8.01 11.90
N GLY A 197 0.21 -7.05 11.05
CA GLY A 197 -0.60 -7.28 9.87
C GLY A 197 0.06 -8.29 8.92
N LEU A 198 1.34 -8.10 8.64
CA LEU A 198 2.14 -8.99 7.80
C LEU A 198 2.11 -10.44 8.30
N LYS A 199 2.23 -10.68 9.61
CA LYS A 199 2.16 -12.02 10.22
C LYS A 199 0.81 -12.72 10.01
N GLN A 200 -0.26 -11.97 9.64
CA GLN A 200 -1.57 -12.53 9.33
C GLN A 200 -1.76 -12.85 7.85
N VAL A 201 -0.86 -12.41 6.97
CA VAL A 201 -0.90 -12.76 5.55
C VAL A 201 -0.61 -14.24 5.38
N LYS A 202 -1.64 -14.98 4.98
CA LYS A 202 -1.56 -16.43 4.79
C LYS A 202 -2.37 -16.81 3.55
N PRO A 203 -1.88 -17.74 2.71
CA PRO A 203 -2.65 -18.22 1.59
C PRO A 203 -4.00 -18.77 2.08
N TRP A 204 -5.08 -18.30 1.45
CA TRP A 204 -6.47 -18.65 1.75
C TRP A 204 -7.03 -18.09 3.06
N GLY A 205 -6.30 -17.22 3.78
CA GLY A 205 -6.82 -16.36 4.85
C GLY A 205 -7.64 -15.20 4.28
N HIS A 206 -8.06 -14.27 5.12
CA HIS A 206 -8.88 -13.11 4.72
C HIS A 206 -8.16 -11.80 5.05
N LEU A 207 -8.39 -10.77 4.25
CA LEU A 207 -7.85 -9.42 4.54
C LEU A 207 -8.30 -8.90 5.92
N GLY A 208 -9.46 -9.31 6.41
CA GLY A 208 -9.91 -8.97 7.75
C GLY A 208 -9.06 -9.57 8.87
N ASP A 209 -8.27 -10.61 8.61
CA ASP A 209 -7.31 -11.14 9.60
C ASP A 209 -6.16 -10.14 9.79
N VAL A 210 -5.67 -9.54 8.70
CA VAL A 210 -4.69 -8.44 8.70
C VAL A 210 -5.25 -7.22 9.41
N ALA A 211 -6.44 -6.79 9.00
CA ALA A 211 -7.13 -5.63 9.56
C ALA A 211 -7.33 -5.73 11.08
N GLN A 212 -7.80 -6.86 11.56
CA GLN A 212 -8.06 -7.06 12.99
C GLN A 212 -6.78 -6.96 13.83
N ALA A 213 -5.67 -7.56 13.36
CA ALA A 213 -4.40 -7.52 14.09
C ALA A 213 -3.88 -6.08 14.21
N ILE A 214 -3.96 -5.30 13.12
CA ILE A 214 -3.57 -3.89 13.09
C ILE A 214 -4.46 -3.05 14.03
N ASN A 215 -5.78 -3.17 13.89
CA ASN A 215 -6.73 -2.38 14.66
C ASN A 215 -6.62 -2.67 16.17
N ASP A 216 -6.51 -3.94 16.55
CA ASP A 216 -6.39 -4.34 17.96
C ASP A 216 -5.11 -3.78 18.58
N HIS A 217 -3.99 -3.80 17.84
CA HIS A 217 -2.70 -3.29 18.34
C HIS A 217 -2.73 -1.76 18.49
N ALA A 218 -3.19 -1.03 17.48
CA ALA A 218 -3.31 0.43 17.54
C ALA A 218 -4.18 0.85 18.74
N ARG A 219 -5.37 0.25 18.89
CA ARG A 219 -6.29 0.54 19.98
C ARG A 219 -5.74 0.17 21.36
N ALA A 220 -5.01 -0.93 21.48
CA ALA A 220 -4.37 -1.33 22.74
C ALA A 220 -3.31 -0.30 23.20
N ASN A 221 -2.72 0.44 22.26
CA ASN A 221 -1.79 1.52 22.52
C ASN A 221 -2.45 2.91 22.68
N GLY A 222 -3.79 3.00 22.57
CA GLY A 222 -4.57 4.23 22.73
C GLY A 222 -4.70 5.05 21.45
N TYR A 223 -4.36 4.48 20.28
CA TYR A 223 -4.40 5.14 18.99
C TYR A 223 -5.62 4.74 18.16
N SER A 224 -5.91 5.53 17.13
CA SER A 224 -6.99 5.28 16.16
C SER A 224 -6.43 4.83 14.82
N VAL A 225 -7.20 4.01 14.10
CA VAL A 225 -6.89 3.61 12.72
C VAL A 225 -7.82 4.35 11.77
N VAL A 226 -7.27 5.02 10.77
CA VAL A 226 -8.03 5.71 9.74
C VAL A 226 -8.91 4.72 8.96
N ARG A 227 -10.10 5.16 8.53
CA ARG A 227 -11.14 4.32 7.93
C ARG A 227 -11.32 4.53 6.44
N ASP A 228 -11.12 5.75 5.99
CA ASP A 228 -11.53 6.24 4.68
C ASP A 228 -10.47 5.99 3.60
N VAL A 229 -9.22 5.83 4.02
CA VAL A 229 -8.08 5.44 3.19
C VAL A 229 -7.45 4.15 3.72
N GLY A 230 -6.62 3.50 2.91
CA GLY A 230 -6.00 2.23 3.26
C GLY A 230 -5.26 1.63 2.09
N GLY A 231 -4.75 0.42 2.26
CA GLY A 231 -3.96 -0.27 1.26
C GLY A 231 -4.74 -0.70 0.02
N HIS A 232 -4.02 -1.11 -0.98
CA HIS A 232 -4.57 -1.46 -2.29
C HIS A 232 -3.81 -2.62 -2.95
N GLY A 233 -4.44 -3.26 -3.93
CA GLY A 233 -3.74 -4.14 -4.86
C GLY A 233 -2.80 -3.31 -5.74
N ILE A 234 -1.67 -3.91 -6.17
CA ILE A 234 -0.65 -3.21 -6.94
C ILE A 234 0.05 -4.17 -7.92
N GLY A 235 0.70 -3.61 -8.92
CA GLY A 235 1.69 -4.29 -9.74
C GLY A 235 1.60 -4.06 -11.23
N LEU A 236 0.44 -4.21 -11.86
CA LEU A 236 0.23 -3.88 -13.27
C LEU A 236 -0.34 -2.47 -13.44
N GLU A 237 -1.02 -2.01 -12.42
CA GLU A 237 -1.48 -0.64 -12.25
C GLU A 237 -0.99 -0.14 -10.90
N PHE A 238 -0.94 1.17 -10.68
CA PHE A 238 -0.55 1.74 -9.40
C PHE A 238 -1.53 1.30 -8.30
N HIS A 239 -2.82 1.54 -8.52
CA HIS A 239 -3.88 1.11 -7.61
C HIS A 239 -4.77 0.06 -8.29
N GLU A 240 -4.78 -1.13 -7.73
CA GLU A 240 -5.62 -2.25 -8.17
C GLU A 240 -6.57 -2.70 -7.05
N THR A 241 -7.55 -3.50 -7.40
CA THR A 241 -8.29 -4.32 -6.42
C THR A 241 -7.34 -5.32 -5.74
N PRO A 242 -7.49 -5.57 -4.42
CA PRO A 242 -8.53 -5.08 -3.52
C PRO A 242 -8.18 -3.75 -2.85
N PHE A 243 -9.19 -3.03 -2.35
CA PHE A 243 -9.01 -2.07 -1.26
C PHE A 243 -8.77 -2.84 0.05
N VAL A 244 -7.71 -2.51 0.79
CA VAL A 244 -7.28 -3.15 2.02
C VAL A 244 -7.62 -2.26 3.21
N SER A 245 -8.83 -2.41 3.73
CA SER A 245 -9.28 -1.69 4.93
C SER A 245 -8.74 -2.34 6.20
N TYR A 246 -8.33 -1.53 7.18
CA TYR A 246 -7.79 -1.98 8.47
C TYR A 246 -8.82 -1.94 9.61
N VAL A 247 -10.09 -1.71 9.30
CA VAL A 247 -11.19 -1.64 10.29
C VAL A 247 -12.28 -2.72 10.08
N ILE A 248 -12.03 -3.68 9.21
CA ILE A 248 -12.94 -4.82 8.98
C ILE A 248 -12.61 -5.99 9.92
N LYS A 249 -13.64 -6.81 10.18
CA LYS A 249 -13.56 -7.91 11.15
C LYS A 249 -12.75 -9.10 10.62
N LYS A 250 -12.10 -9.81 11.52
CA LYS A 250 -11.43 -11.10 11.28
C LYS A 250 -12.35 -12.07 10.53
N GLY A 251 -11.79 -12.80 9.58
CA GLY A 251 -12.51 -13.78 8.74
C GLY A 251 -13.40 -13.16 7.68
N THR A 252 -13.34 -11.83 7.47
CA THR A 252 -14.11 -11.11 6.45
C THR A 252 -13.17 -10.45 5.41
N GLY A 253 -13.74 -9.77 4.44
CA GLY A 253 -12.97 -9.19 3.34
C GLY A 253 -12.64 -10.22 2.25
N MET A 254 -11.73 -9.85 1.35
CA MET A 254 -11.32 -10.74 0.25
C MET A 254 -10.41 -11.86 0.78
N VAL A 255 -10.58 -13.06 0.21
CA VAL A 255 -9.68 -14.19 0.44
C VAL A 255 -8.33 -13.87 -0.19
N MET A 256 -7.25 -14.00 0.56
CA MET A 256 -5.88 -13.86 0.08
C MET A 256 -5.46 -15.12 -0.66
N ALA A 257 -5.29 -15.03 -1.97
CA ALA A 257 -4.90 -16.16 -2.80
C ALA A 257 -3.45 -16.02 -3.29
N PRO A 258 -2.72 -17.11 -3.46
CA PRO A 258 -1.37 -17.08 -4.05
C PRO A 258 -1.32 -16.28 -5.34
N GLY A 259 -0.28 -15.49 -5.53
CA GLY A 259 -0.11 -14.56 -6.66
C GLY A 259 -0.80 -13.20 -6.50
N MET A 260 -1.54 -12.95 -5.42
CA MET A 260 -2.00 -11.61 -5.09
C MET A 260 -0.84 -10.77 -4.56
N VAL A 261 -0.80 -9.49 -5.00
CA VAL A 261 0.09 -8.46 -4.44
C VAL A 261 -0.76 -7.29 -4.00
N PHE A 262 -0.49 -6.78 -2.79
CA PHE A 262 -1.19 -5.63 -2.21
C PHE A 262 -0.30 -4.93 -1.18
N THR A 263 -0.67 -3.71 -0.80
CA THR A 263 0.03 -2.93 0.23
C THR A 263 -0.55 -3.16 1.62
N ILE A 264 0.31 -3.06 2.63
CA ILE A 264 -0.08 -2.94 4.04
C ILE A 264 0.49 -1.61 4.53
N GLU A 265 -0.40 -0.63 4.73
CA GLU A 265 -0.05 0.78 4.96
C GLU A 265 -1.03 1.47 5.93
N PRO A 266 -1.26 0.94 7.12
CA PRO A 266 -2.21 1.53 8.04
C PRO A 266 -1.78 2.93 8.47
N MET A 267 -2.67 3.91 8.35
CA MET A 267 -2.52 5.24 8.92
C MET A 267 -3.01 5.21 10.37
N ILE A 268 -2.11 5.51 11.30
CA ILE A 268 -2.35 5.45 12.74
C ILE A 268 -2.35 6.87 13.31
N ASN A 269 -3.51 7.34 13.78
CA ASN A 269 -3.66 8.67 14.36
C ASN A 269 -3.49 8.62 15.88
N MET A 270 -2.80 9.62 16.44
CA MET A 270 -2.67 9.78 17.89
C MET A 270 -4.03 10.04 18.55
N GLY A 271 -4.89 10.80 17.89
CA GLY A 271 -6.21 11.19 18.33
C GLY A 271 -7.35 10.43 17.65
N VAL A 272 -8.29 11.17 17.05
CA VAL A 272 -9.49 10.61 16.42
C VAL A 272 -9.17 9.95 15.04
N PRO A 273 -10.01 9.01 14.58
CA PRO A 273 -9.79 8.36 13.28
C PRO A 273 -10.30 9.18 12.10
N ASP A 274 -10.94 10.31 12.36
CA ASP A 274 -11.57 11.15 11.34
C ASP A 274 -10.50 12.04 10.67
N ILE A 275 -10.68 12.29 9.38
CA ILE A 275 -9.71 12.95 8.49
C ILE A 275 -10.43 13.88 7.53
N PHE A 276 -9.72 14.86 6.97
CA PHE A 276 -10.21 15.67 5.87
C PHE A 276 -9.13 15.88 4.79
N VAL A 277 -9.59 16.14 3.57
CA VAL A 277 -8.70 16.48 2.45
C VAL A 277 -8.55 17.99 2.41
N ASP A 278 -7.34 18.47 2.19
CA ASP A 278 -7.05 19.88 1.94
C ASP A 278 -7.79 20.36 0.67
N GLU A 279 -8.73 21.28 0.85
CA GLU A 279 -9.54 21.81 -0.25
C GLU A 279 -8.72 22.67 -1.23
N ASP A 280 -7.61 23.27 -0.80
CA ASP A 280 -6.77 24.13 -1.63
C ASP A 280 -5.91 23.35 -2.62
N ASN A 281 -5.41 22.19 -2.22
CA ASN A 281 -4.56 21.35 -3.08
C ASN A 281 -5.23 20.06 -3.57
N GLY A 282 -6.32 19.63 -2.94
CA GLY A 282 -7.12 18.46 -3.32
C GLY A 282 -6.46 17.09 -3.08
N TRP A 283 -5.31 17.04 -2.37
CA TRP A 283 -4.52 15.83 -2.17
C TRP A 283 -4.20 15.54 -0.72
N THR A 284 -3.55 16.51 -0.03
CA THR A 284 -3.06 16.28 1.33
C THR A 284 -4.20 15.96 2.28
N ILE A 285 -4.05 14.88 3.02
CA ILE A 285 -5.03 14.43 4.00
C ILE A 285 -4.50 14.77 5.40
N TYR A 286 -5.32 15.43 6.21
CA TYR A 286 -5.03 15.82 7.58
C TYR A 286 -5.89 15.08 8.59
N THR A 287 -5.41 14.95 9.82
CA THR A 287 -6.23 14.56 10.98
C THR A 287 -7.23 15.67 11.32
N ASP A 288 -8.46 15.30 11.72
CA ASP A 288 -9.53 16.28 12.04
C ASP A 288 -9.29 17.02 13.37
N ASP A 289 -8.40 16.50 14.21
CA ASP A 289 -8.07 17.05 15.53
C ASP A 289 -6.67 17.65 15.64
N ASP A 290 -5.96 17.83 14.53
CA ASP A 290 -4.58 18.31 14.44
C ASP A 290 -3.53 17.47 15.20
N GLU A 291 -3.92 16.31 15.75
CA GLU A 291 -2.98 15.40 16.42
C GLU A 291 -2.12 14.62 15.39
N PRO A 292 -0.89 14.21 15.75
CA PRO A 292 0.00 13.52 14.83
C PRO A 292 -0.56 12.21 14.28
N SER A 293 -0.16 11.89 13.04
CA SER A 293 -0.39 10.61 12.36
C SER A 293 0.93 9.97 11.96
N ALA A 294 0.97 8.64 11.86
CA ALA A 294 2.12 7.90 11.34
C ALA A 294 1.67 6.76 10.42
N GLN A 295 2.41 6.57 9.33
CA GLN A 295 2.18 5.52 8.34
C GLN A 295 3.50 4.82 8.01
N TRP A 296 3.49 3.50 8.03
CA TRP A 296 4.49 2.65 7.40
C TRP A 296 3.82 1.81 6.35
N GLU A 297 4.53 1.55 5.27
CA GLU A 297 3.99 0.77 4.18
C GLU A 297 4.96 -0.26 3.65
N ILE A 298 4.43 -1.42 3.32
CA ILE A 298 5.13 -2.50 2.61
C ILE A 298 4.23 -3.09 1.53
N MET A 299 4.83 -3.46 0.41
CA MET A 299 4.18 -4.28 -0.61
C MET A 299 4.36 -5.76 -0.29
N VAL A 300 3.28 -6.54 -0.35
CA VAL A 300 3.24 -7.94 0.07
C VAL A 300 2.76 -8.85 -1.04
N LEU A 301 3.50 -9.92 -1.33
CA LEU A 301 3.09 -11.04 -2.19
C LEU A 301 2.58 -12.20 -1.34
N VAL A 302 1.39 -12.70 -1.63
CA VAL A 302 0.88 -13.96 -1.09
C VAL A 302 1.46 -15.12 -1.91
N THR A 303 2.25 -15.98 -1.29
CA THR A 303 2.78 -17.21 -1.93
C THR A 303 1.97 -18.45 -1.54
N ASP A 304 2.30 -19.61 -2.10
CA ASP A 304 1.60 -20.88 -1.77
C ASP A 304 1.83 -21.36 -0.32
N THR A 305 2.96 -21.03 0.28
CA THR A 305 3.38 -21.56 1.59
C THR A 305 3.63 -20.48 2.63
N CYS A 306 3.94 -19.26 2.19
CA CYS A 306 4.40 -18.18 3.03
C CYS A 306 4.00 -16.83 2.41
N LEU A 307 4.70 -15.77 2.76
CA LEU A 307 4.63 -14.46 2.15
C LEU A 307 6.04 -14.00 1.76
N LEU A 308 6.12 -13.10 0.78
CA LEU A 308 7.31 -12.33 0.47
C LEU A 308 6.91 -10.85 0.56
N TYR A 309 7.76 -10.01 1.13
CA TYR A 309 7.47 -8.59 1.30
C TYR A 309 8.69 -7.74 0.94
N THR A 310 8.44 -6.48 0.63
CA THR A 310 9.49 -5.48 0.47
C THR A 310 9.83 -4.92 1.84
N SER A 311 10.96 -5.29 2.40
CA SER A 311 11.58 -4.61 3.52
C SER A 311 13.08 -4.57 3.30
N ASP A 312 13.83 -3.97 4.19
CA ASP A 312 15.27 -3.68 4.07
C ASP A 312 16.05 -4.74 3.26
N ALA A 313 16.96 -4.28 2.42
CA ALA A 313 17.83 -5.12 1.57
C ALA A 313 18.67 -6.20 2.32
N ALA A 314 18.53 -6.26 3.64
CA ALA A 314 19.22 -7.23 4.52
C ALA A 314 18.49 -8.58 4.67
N ASP A 315 17.20 -8.69 4.30
CA ASP A 315 16.38 -9.88 4.58
C ASP A 315 16.26 -10.89 3.43
N ASP A 316 17.02 -10.75 2.36
CA ASP A 316 17.08 -11.73 1.25
C ASP A 316 17.75 -13.09 1.64
N LYS A 317 17.73 -13.43 2.93
CA LYS A 317 18.26 -14.69 3.46
C LYS A 317 17.20 -15.47 4.25
N ALA A 318 16.09 -15.81 3.59
CA ALA A 318 15.17 -16.81 4.13
C ALA A 318 14.75 -17.80 3.05
#